data_72c5be49db939c53695d31ac9d636154
#
_entry.id   72c5be49db939c53695d31ac9d636154
#
_cell.length_a   1.000
_cell.length_b   1.000
_cell.length_c   1.000
_cell.angle_alpha   90.00
_cell.angle_beta   90.00
_cell.angle_gamma   90.00
#
_symmetry.space_group_name_H-M   'P 1'
#
loop_
_entity.id
_entity.type
_entity.pdbx_description
1 polymer ?
#
loop_
_entity_poly.entity_id
_entity_poly.type
_entity_poly.pdbx_seq_one_letter_code
_entity_poly.pdbx_strand_id
1 'polypeptide(L)'
;MRTPGRSETHEAAVQPAGNRVDSRQYIFSFPIESLSAIPADFTGLPDFGALRAGVFLPRDDPDWLGRRDYPARVLLLTERDVVVAAHPAEREPLLQVAAGRIQSVECGRMLLPGWIVMAWDGGRIRLLYNMRTEGPVARYLKTFKDQWLPAAATRKTERCEAFGEPLSLKFEYARSAELLPGETALVQLFHPARREVRGRWIFRREHWLAGDLLMVTTRRLLWITDRYNGQYECYGTTSRSAPLESIADIKSSAADGGEELKISFCSGHSWHIPVGAIEERETRKFEAATWSARAAIVRTRS
;
A
#
# COMPACT_ATOMS: atom_id res chain seq x y z
N MET A 1 -8.23 -38.75 28.83
CA MET A 1 -6.85 -38.43 28.46
C MET A 1 -6.81 -38.22 26.95
N ARG A 2 -6.74 -36.98 26.49
CA ARG A 2 -6.57 -36.62 25.08
C ARG A 2 -5.22 -35.92 24.96
N THR A 3 -4.36 -36.47 24.16
CA THR A 3 -3.03 -35.94 23.82
C THR A 3 -3.18 -34.68 22.97
N PRO A 4 -2.43 -33.59 23.24
CA PRO A 4 -2.47 -32.40 22.42
C PRO A 4 -1.70 -32.63 21.12
N GLY A 5 -2.34 -32.24 20.01
CA GLY A 5 -1.80 -32.29 18.66
C GLY A 5 -0.55 -31.40 18.50
N ARG A 6 0.48 -31.97 17.93
CA ARG A 6 1.69 -31.30 17.45
C ARG A 6 1.32 -30.25 16.41
N SER A 7 1.64 -29.00 16.68
CA SER A 7 1.66 -27.96 15.66
C SER A 7 2.88 -28.19 14.77
N GLU A 8 2.64 -28.60 13.55
CA GLU A 8 3.69 -28.60 12.51
C GLU A 8 4.00 -27.14 12.16
N THR A 9 5.11 -26.67 12.70
CA THR A 9 5.78 -25.47 12.19
C THR A 9 6.35 -25.81 10.83
N HIS A 10 5.77 -25.27 9.75
CA HIS A 10 6.39 -25.26 8.45
C HIS A 10 7.70 -24.47 8.53
N GLU A 11 8.78 -25.15 8.82
CA GLU A 11 10.14 -24.64 8.58
C GLU A 11 10.27 -24.39 7.08
N ALA A 12 10.40 -23.13 6.72
CA ALA A 12 10.78 -22.74 5.36
C ALA A 12 12.16 -23.37 5.07
N ALA A 13 12.19 -24.31 4.16
CA ALA A 13 13.41 -24.99 3.74
C ALA A 13 14.44 -23.93 3.27
N VAL A 14 15.47 -23.71 4.07
CA VAL A 14 16.66 -22.95 3.68
C VAL A 14 17.35 -23.76 2.56
N GLN A 15 17.29 -23.26 1.33
CA GLN A 15 17.99 -23.90 0.22
C GLN A 15 19.51 -23.81 0.42
N PRO A 16 20.26 -24.91 0.25
CA PRO A 16 21.71 -24.87 0.35
C PRO A 16 22.31 -24.00 -0.76
N ALA A 17 23.29 -23.22 -0.42
CA ALA A 17 24.08 -22.40 -1.35
C ALA A 17 24.78 -23.32 -2.38
N GLY A 18 24.25 -23.48 -3.57
CA GLY A 18 24.88 -24.31 -4.59
C GLY A 18 24.20 -24.37 -5.95
N ASN A 19 22.87 -24.43 -5.99
CA ASN A 19 22.14 -24.45 -7.26
C ASN A 19 21.13 -23.31 -7.27
N ARG A 20 21.47 -22.18 -7.90
CA ARG A 20 20.51 -21.15 -8.21
C ARG A 20 19.48 -21.72 -9.19
N VAL A 21 18.23 -21.77 -8.74
CA VAL A 21 17.12 -22.29 -9.53
C VAL A 21 16.60 -21.19 -10.47
N ASP A 22 16.19 -21.57 -11.68
CA ASP A 22 15.57 -20.67 -12.66
C ASP A 22 14.24 -20.13 -12.11
N SER A 23 13.97 -18.82 -12.28
CA SER A 23 12.75 -18.15 -11.79
C SER A 23 11.46 -18.80 -12.30
N ARG A 24 11.49 -19.45 -13.45
CA ARG A 24 10.35 -20.18 -14.03
C ARG A 24 9.88 -21.38 -13.22
N GLN A 25 10.71 -21.84 -12.29
CA GLN A 25 10.35 -22.95 -11.38
C GLN A 25 9.64 -22.48 -10.13
N TYR A 26 9.63 -21.17 -9.88
CA TYR A 26 8.95 -20.60 -8.72
C TYR A 26 7.55 -20.14 -9.08
N ILE A 27 6.56 -20.71 -8.43
CA ILE A 27 5.15 -20.32 -8.53
C ILE A 27 4.70 -19.40 -7.38
N PHE A 28 5.58 -19.20 -6.37
CA PHE A 28 5.28 -18.44 -5.17
C PHE A 28 6.31 -17.35 -4.92
N SER A 29 5.87 -16.25 -4.33
CA SER A 29 6.77 -15.19 -3.87
C SER A 29 7.61 -15.71 -2.70
N PHE A 30 8.89 -15.33 -2.64
CA PHE A 30 9.77 -15.64 -1.52
C PHE A 30 10.65 -14.42 -1.18
N PRO A 31 11.15 -14.33 0.08
CA PRO A 31 12.04 -13.26 0.47
C PRO A 31 13.42 -13.44 -0.15
N ILE A 32 14.05 -12.34 -0.55
CA ILE A 32 15.44 -12.27 -0.98
C ILE A 32 16.23 -11.63 0.16
N GLU A 33 16.97 -12.44 0.90
CA GLU A 33 17.74 -11.99 2.07
C GLU A 33 19.17 -11.59 1.72
N SER A 34 19.65 -12.00 0.56
CA SER A 34 20.97 -11.67 0.03
C SER A 34 20.95 -11.62 -1.50
N LEU A 35 21.90 -10.95 -2.11
CA LEU A 35 22.02 -10.92 -3.58
C LEU A 35 22.25 -12.32 -4.18
N SER A 36 22.83 -13.24 -3.42
CA SER A 36 23.00 -14.65 -3.85
C SER A 36 21.69 -15.45 -3.88
N ALA A 37 20.65 -14.99 -3.20
CA ALA A 37 19.31 -15.61 -3.22
C ALA A 37 18.45 -15.17 -4.41
N ILE A 38 18.92 -14.24 -5.22
CA ILE A 38 18.24 -13.84 -6.46
C ILE A 38 18.30 -15.03 -7.44
N PRO A 39 17.18 -15.37 -8.13
CA PRO A 39 17.20 -16.44 -9.13
C PRO A 39 18.29 -16.25 -10.18
N ALA A 40 18.86 -17.37 -10.65
CA ALA A 40 20.07 -17.37 -11.49
C ALA A 40 19.89 -16.67 -12.83
N ASP A 41 18.68 -16.67 -13.34
CA ASP A 41 18.28 -16.05 -14.61
C ASP A 41 18.16 -14.52 -14.56
N PHE A 42 18.15 -13.91 -13.36
CA PHE A 42 18.26 -12.46 -13.20
C PHE A 42 19.74 -12.04 -13.27
N THR A 43 20.34 -12.16 -14.45
CA THR A 43 21.75 -11.81 -14.70
C THR A 43 21.90 -10.31 -15.02
N GLY A 44 23.11 -9.80 -14.80
CA GLY A 44 23.45 -8.42 -15.18
C GLY A 44 22.90 -7.35 -14.25
N LEU A 45 22.42 -7.72 -13.07
CA LEU A 45 22.07 -6.74 -12.06
C LEU A 45 23.35 -6.02 -11.59
N PRO A 46 23.37 -4.67 -11.55
CA PRO A 46 24.51 -3.93 -11.04
C PRO A 46 24.70 -4.17 -9.53
N ASP A 47 25.84 -3.78 -9.02
CA ASP A 47 26.07 -3.75 -7.58
C ASP A 47 25.24 -2.60 -6.96
N PHE A 48 24.27 -2.95 -6.17
CA PHE A 48 23.39 -1.98 -5.49
C PHE A 48 23.86 -1.65 -4.07
N GLY A 49 24.98 -2.22 -3.62
CA GLY A 49 25.43 -2.12 -2.24
C GLY A 49 24.62 -3.01 -1.28
N ALA A 50 24.48 -2.57 -0.04
CA ALA A 50 23.84 -3.38 1.00
C ALA A 50 22.32 -3.54 0.75
N LEU A 51 21.88 -4.79 0.64
CA LEU A 51 20.47 -5.17 0.56
C LEU A 51 19.84 -5.06 1.97
N ARG A 52 18.73 -4.36 2.07
CA ARG A 52 17.93 -4.26 3.30
C ARG A 52 16.75 -5.22 3.32
N ALA A 53 16.11 -5.39 2.18
CA ALA A 53 15.03 -6.34 1.97
C ALA A 53 14.90 -6.66 0.48
N GLY A 54 14.39 -7.82 0.16
CA GLY A 54 14.05 -8.17 -1.19
C GLY A 54 12.90 -9.15 -1.24
N VAL A 55 12.20 -9.17 -2.35
CA VAL A 55 11.16 -10.15 -2.64
C VAL A 55 11.15 -10.51 -4.11
N PHE A 56 11.04 -11.79 -4.37
CA PHE A 56 10.77 -12.31 -5.70
C PHE A 56 9.26 -12.38 -5.90
N LEU A 57 8.79 -11.86 -7.03
CA LEU A 57 7.41 -11.93 -7.49
C LEU A 57 7.40 -12.84 -8.73
N PRO A 58 6.78 -14.05 -8.65
CA PRO A 58 6.73 -14.95 -9.78
C PRO A 58 5.92 -14.38 -10.92
N ARG A 59 6.11 -14.96 -12.10
CA ARG A 59 5.24 -14.70 -13.24
C ARG A 59 3.80 -15.03 -12.85
N ASP A 60 2.88 -14.14 -13.14
CA ASP A 60 1.46 -14.42 -13.03
C ASP A 60 0.96 -14.74 -14.45
N ASP A 61 0.57 -16.00 -14.64
CA ASP A 61 0.03 -16.43 -15.93
C ASP A 61 -1.24 -15.62 -16.23
N PRO A 62 -1.49 -15.33 -17.52
CA PRO A 62 -2.68 -14.61 -17.90
C PRO A 62 -3.91 -15.30 -17.33
N ASP A 63 -4.83 -14.51 -16.78
CA ASP A 63 -6.13 -15.04 -16.39
C ASP A 63 -6.75 -15.84 -17.57
N TRP A 64 -7.69 -16.73 -17.29
CA TRP A 64 -8.37 -17.54 -18.30
C TRP A 64 -8.96 -16.72 -19.49
N LEU A 65 -8.99 -15.40 -19.37
CA LEU A 65 -9.38 -14.45 -20.41
C LEU A 65 -8.17 -13.90 -21.20
N GLY A 66 -6.93 -14.32 -20.89
CA GLY A 66 -5.72 -13.92 -21.60
C GLY A 66 -5.34 -12.44 -21.45
N ARG A 67 -5.89 -11.74 -20.46
CA ARG A 67 -5.86 -10.26 -20.44
C ARG A 67 -4.60 -9.64 -19.87
N ARG A 68 -3.80 -10.36 -19.08
CA ARG A 68 -2.59 -9.78 -18.44
C ARG A 68 -1.54 -10.84 -18.16
N ASP A 69 -0.43 -10.71 -18.82
CA ASP A 69 0.80 -11.43 -18.52
C ASP A 69 1.69 -10.50 -17.70
N TYR A 70 1.99 -10.87 -16.46
CA TYR A 70 2.91 -10.13 -15.62
C TYR A 70 4.21 -10.91 -15.50
N PRO A 71 5.35 -10.34 -15.95
CA PRO A 71 6.62 -11.02 -15.89
C PRO A 71 7.06 -11.26 -14.46
N ALA A 72 7.89 -12.28 -14.26
CA ALA A 72 8.58 -12.47 -13.01
C ALA A 72 9.46 -11.26 -12.72
N ARG A 73 9.47 -10.81 -11.47
CA ARG A 73 10.22 -9.63 -11.04
C ARG A 73 10.93 -9.86 -9.70
N VAL A 74 12.05 -9.20 -9.54
CA VAL A 74 12.66 -9.00 -8.22
C VAL A 74 12.47 -7.54 -7.81
N LEU A 75 12.06 -7.35 -6.57
CA LEU A 75 11.90 -6.06 -5.94
C LEU A 75 12.89 -5.99 -4.77
N LEU A 76 13.87 -5.11 -4.87
CA LEU A 76 14.94 -4.97 -3.90
C LEU A 76 14.88 -3.59 -3.24
N LEU A 77 15.16 -3.56 -1.96
CA LEU A 77 15.36 -2.35 -1.18
C LEU A 77 16.81 -2.31 -0.72
N THR A 78 17.51 -1.29 -1.10
CA THR A 78 18.85 -0.99 -0.62
C THR A 78 18.80 0.09 0.46
N GLU A 79 19.94 0.59 0.90
CA GLU A 79 19.99 1.72 1.83
C GLU A 79 19.38 3.02 1.25
N ARG A 80 19.39 3.16 -0.08
CA ARG A 80 19.00 4.40 -0.75
C ARG A 80 17.86 4.22 -1.74
N ASP A 81 17.80 3.07 -2.39
CA ASP A 81 16.98 2.88 -3.59
C ASP A 81 16.01 1.71 -3.46
N VAL A 82 14.92 1.84 -4.16
CA VAL A 82 14.06 0.73 -4.56
C VAL A 82 14.46 0.35 -5.99
N VAL A 83 14.74 -0.93 -6.18
CA VAL A 83 15.12 -1.49 -7.48
C VAL A 83 14.09 -2.52 -7.89
N VAL A 84 13.60 -2.41 -9.11
CA VAL A 84 12.72 -3.40 -9.74
C VAL A 84 13.37 -3.90 -11.00
N ALA A 85 13.62 -5.20 -11.07
CA ALA A 85 14.09 -5.85 -12.28
C ALA A 85 13.06 -6.87 -12.74
N ALA A 86 12.67 -6.81 -14.01
CA ALA A 86 11.91 -7.85 -14.66
C ALA A 86 12.84 -8.98 -15.12
N HIS A 87 12.27 -10.15 -15.38
CA HIS A 87 13.02 -11.26 -15.99
C HIS A 87 13.67 -10.79 -17.31
N PRO A 88 14.94 -11.13 -17.60
CA PRO A 88 15.67 -10.62 -18.77
C PRO A 88 14.99 -10.88 -20.12
N ALA A 89 14.20 -11.94 -20.23
CA ALA A 89 13.43 -12.24 -21.44
C ALA A 89 12.38 -11.18 -21.78
N GLU A 90 11.91 -10.41 -20.80
CA GLU A 90 10.87 -9.40 -20.98
C GLU A 90 11.42 -8.08 -21.55
N ARG A 91 12.76 -7.91 -21.60
CA ARG A 91 13.41 -6.70 -22.11
C ARG A 91 12.94 -5.40 -21.47
N GLU A 92 12.32 -5.46 -20.30
CA GLU A 92 11.97 -4.29 -19.54
C GLU A 92 13.25 -3.67 -18.94
N PRO A 93 13.37 -2.33 -18.94
CA PRO A 93 14.53 -1.68 -18.34
C PRO A 93 14.54 -1.90 -16.83
N LEU A 94 15.75 -2.01 -16.27
CA LEU A 94 15.94 -1.96 -14.83
C LEU A 94 15.40 -0.62 -14.31
N LEU A 95 14.51 -0.66 -13.34
CA LEU A 95 14.02 0.52 -12.65
C LEU A 95 14.76 0.69 -11.32
N GLN A 96 15.41 1.82 -11.14
CA GLN A 96 16.03 2.21 -9.87
C GLN A 96 15.52 3.59 -9.49
N VAL A 97 14.92 3.69 -8.31
CA VAL A 97 14.34 4.93 -7.80
C VAL A 97 14.81 5.16 -6.37
N ALA A 98 15.38 6.32 -6.10
CA ALA A 98 15.72 6.68 -4.72
C ALA A 98 14.48 6.61 -3.82
N ALA A 99 14.57 5.90 -2.70
CA ALA A 99 13.44 5.69 -1.80
C ALA A 99 12.82 7.03 -1.35
N GLY A 100 13.64 8.05 -1.11
CA GLY A 100 13.18 9.40 -0.74
C GLY A 100 12.42 10.16 -1.84
N ARG A 101 12.48 9.70 -3.10
CA ARG A 101 11.68 10.26 -4.21
C ARG A 101 10.30 9.65 -4.33
N ILE A 102 10.04 8.53 -3.68
CA ILE A 102 8.74 7.89 -3.69
C ILE A 102 7.77 8.73 -2.86
N GLN A 103 6.71 9.18 -3.47
CA GLN A 103 5.74 10.10 -2.87
C GLN A 103 4.50 9.40 -2.36
N SER A 104 4.14 8.27 -2.96
CA SER A 104 3.03 7.47 -2.47
C SER A 104 3.20 6.00 -2.81
N VAL A 105 2.63 5.17 -1.94
CA VAL A 105 2.54 3.73 -2.11
C VAL A 105 1.10 3.28 -1.91
N GLU A 106 0.58 2.55 -2.89
CA GLU A 106 -0.71 1.88 -2.80
C GLU A 106 -0.47 0.37 -2.67
N CYS A 107 -1.15 -0.26 -1.74
CA CYS A 107 -1.16 -1.71 -1.56
C CYS A 107 -2.59 -2.20 -1.59
N GLY A 108 -2.92 -3.05 -2.54
CA GLY A 108 -4.24 -3.67 -2.60
C GLY A 108 -4.17 -5.14 -2.22
N ARG A 109 -5.17 -5.58 -1.49
CA ARG A 109 -5.34 -6.94 -1.00
C ARG A 109 -6.76 -7.39 -1.30
N MET A 110 -6.89 -8.30 -2.26
CA MET A 110 -8.14 -8.98 -2.60
C MET A 110 -8.02 -10.46 -2.29
N LEU A 111 -9.05 -11.26 -2.56
CA LEU A 111 -9.02 -12.69 -2.26
C LEU A 111 -7.82 -13.43 -2.86
N LEU A 112 -7.46 -13.12 -4.09
CA LEU A 112 -6.36 -13.76 -4.80
C LEU A 112 -5.32 -12.77 -5.30
N PRO A 113 -5.66 -11.67 -6.01
CA PRO A 113 -4.67 -10.72 -6.45
C PRO A 113 -4.32 -9.72 -5.36
N GLY A 114 -3.03 -9.53 -5.14
CA GLY A 114 -2.47 -8.39 -4.46
C GLY A 114 -1.70 -7.50 -5.43
N TRP A 115 -1.55 -6.23 -5.10
CA TRP A 115 -0.71 -5.33 -5.89
C TRP A 115 -0.02 -4.29 -5.02
N ILE A 116 1.09 -3.81 -5.55
CA ILE A 116 1.81 -2.65 -5.04
C ILE A 116 1.90 -1.63 -6.17
N VAL A 117 1.54 -0.39 -5.91
CA VAL A 117 1.84 0.73 -6.80
C VAL A 117 2.74 1.70 -6.07
N MET A 118 3.88 2.02 -6.64
CA MET A 118 4.76 3.09 -6.15
C MET A 118 4.75 4.23 -7.15
N ALA A 119 4.58 5.47 -6.67
CA ALA A 119 4.58 6.66 -7.50
C ALA A 119 5.63 7.65 -7.02
N TRP A 120 6.33 8.29 -7.97
CA TRP A 120 7.36 9.31 -7.75
C TRP A 120 7.23 10.41 -8.81
N ASP A 121 8.03 11.47 -8.68
CA ASP A 121 8.12 12.51 -9.71
C ASP A 121 8.77 11.95 -11.00
N GLY A 122 8.01 11.65 -11.97
CA GLY A 122 8.46 11.10 -13.25
C GLY A 122 7.90 9.73 -13.57
N GLY A 123 7.13 9.09 -12.68
CA GLY A 123 6.49 7.84 -13.04
C GLY A 123 5.79 7.08 -11.92
N ARG A 124 5.31 5.93 -12.31
CA ARG A 124 4.72 4.95 -11.38
C ARG A 124 4.97 3.55 -11.89
N ILE A 125 5.08 2.61 -10.97
CA ILE A 125 5.12 1.18 -11.29
C ILE A 125 4.01 0.45 -10.54
N ARG A 126 3.41 -0.54 -11.19
CA ARG A 126 2.47 -1.47 -10.57
C ARG A 126 3.06 -2.87 -10.63
N LEU A 127 3.11 -3.52 -9.47
CA LEU A 127 3.57 -4.89 -9.29
C LEU A 127 2.39 -5.73 -8.81
N LEU A 128 2.20 -6.90 -9.36
CA LEU A 128 1.18 -7.84 -8.91
C LEU A 128 1.83 -9.00 -8.16
N TYR A 129 1.08 -9.59 -7.25
CA TYR A 129 1.47 -10.80 -6.54
C TYR A 129 0.24 -11.63 -6.14
N ASN A 130 0.47 -12.89 -5.85
CA ASN A 130 -0.59 -13.77 -5.37
C ASN A 130 -0.73 -13.64 -3.84
N MET A 131 -1.94 -13.37 -3.35
CA MET A 131 -2.22 -13.21 -1.92
C MET A 131 -1.93 -14.46 -1.08
N ARG A 132 -1.89 -15.65 -1.70
CA ARG A 132 -1.46 -16.88 -1.00
C ARG A 132 -0.01 -16.79 -0.49
N THR A 133 0.77 -15.87 -1.06
CA THR A 133 2.17 -15.63 -0.67
C THR A 133 2.39 -14.20 -0.21
N GLU A 134 1.41 -13.64 0.48
CA GLU A 134 1.50 -12.28 1.02
C GLU A 134 2.64 -12.08 2.02
N GLY A 135 3.00 -13.11 2.80
CA GLY A 135 3.97 -13.00 3.89
C GLY A 135 5.31 -12.36 3.49
N PRO A 136 6.01 -12.84 2.44
CA PRO A 136 7.24 -12.22 1.94
C PRO A 136 7.04 -10.77 1.49
N VAL A 137 5.94 -10.49 0.78
CA VAL A 137 5.60 -9.14 0.28
C VAL A 137 5.31 -8.20 1.44
N ALA A 138 4.54 -8.63 2.44
CA ALA A 138 4.23 -7.85 3.63
C ALA A 138 5.50 -7.51 4.43
N ARG A 139 6.44 -8.46 4.56
CA ARG A 139 7.73 -8.23 5.20
C ARG A 139 8.55 -7.19 4.45
N TYR A 140 8.66 -7.31 3.13
CA TYR A 140 9.32 -6.31 2.29
C TYR A 140 8.69 -4.92 2.48
N LEU A 141 7.35 -4.82 2.36
CA LEU A 141 6.64 -3.56 2.49
C LEU A 141 6.81 -2.91 3.87
N LYS A 142 6.86 -3.72 4.93
CA LYS A 142 7.13 -3.22 6.29
C LYS A 142 8.51 -2.59 6.38
N THR A 143 9.56 -3.30 5.92
CA THR A 143 10.94 -2.79 5.92
C THR A 143 11.06 -1.54 5.05
N PHE A 144 10.44 -1.55 3.87
CA PHE A 144 10.41 -0.39 2.98
C PHE A 144 9.72 0.81 3.65
N LYS A 145 8.52 0.63 4.22
CA LYS A 145 7.80 1.71 4.89
C LYS A 145 8.56 2.28 6.08
N ASP A 146 9.27 1.43 6.84
CA ASP A 146 10.11 1.87 7.96
C ASP A 146 11.30 2.73 7.51
N GLN A 147 11.91 2.40 6.38
CA GLN A 147 13.02 3.17 5.80
C GLN A 147 12.53 4.44 5.08
N TRP A 148 11.46 4.34 4.34
CA TRP A 148 10.92 5.40 3.50
C TRP A 148 10.27 6.51 4.30
N LEU A 149 9.51 6.14 5.35
CA LEU A 149 8.78 7.10 6.15
C LEU A 149 9.71 7.73 7.22
N PRO A 150 9.50 9.00 7.53
CA PRO A 150 10.23 9.65 8.61
C PRO A 150 10.07 8.89 9.94
N ALA A 151 11.05 9.02 10.82
CA ALA A 151 10.90 8.55 12.19
C ALA A 151 9.64 9.15 12.83
N ALA A 152 8.98 8.36 13.68
CA ALA A 152 7.81 8.86 14.40
C ALA A 152 8.20 10.07 15.24
N ALA A 153 7.47 11.18 15.08
CA ALA A 153 7.65 12.31 15.97
C ALA A 153 7.31 11.87 17.40
N THR A 154 8.22 12.15 18.34
CA THR A 154 8.03 11.85 19.76
C THR A 154 6.97 12.81 20.31
N ARG A 155 5.72 12.55 20.04
CA ARG A 155 4.59 13.27 20.65
C ARG A 155 4.04 12.42 21.79
N LYS A 156 3.87 13.02 22.96
CA LYS A 156 2.98 12.44 23.97
C LYS A 156 1.63 12.22 23.29
N THR A 157 1.17 11.00 23.31
CA THR A 157 -0.02 10.53 22.61
C THR A 157 -1.24 11.32 23.12
N GLU A 158 -1.60 12.39 22.43
CA GLU A 158 -2.91 12.96 22.53
C GLU A 158 -3.91 11.94 21.97
N ARG A 159 -5.10 11.92 22.53
CA ARG A 159 -6.18 11.03 22.07
C ARG A 159 -6.42 11.29 20.58
N CYS A 160 -6.49 10.22 19.77
CA CYS A 160 -6.83 10.33 18.35
C CYS A 160 -8.18 11.06 18.20
N GLU A 161 -8.22 12.15 17.45
CA GLU A 161 -9.46 12.80 17.10
C GLU A 161 -10.16 12.01 16.00
N ALA A 162 -11.38 11.56 16.28
CA ALA A 162 -12.16 10.75 15.34
C ALA A 162 -13.35 11.54 14.82
N PHE A 163 -13.54 11.53 13.51
CA PHE A 163 -14.63 12.13 12.78
C PHE A 163 -15.37 11.08 11.96
N GLY A 164 -16.63 11.35 11.65
CA GLY A 164 -17.50 10.42 10.93
C GLY A 164 -18.09 9.34 11.85
N GLU A 165 -18.34 8.18 11.27
CA GLU A 165 -18.97 7.07 11.98
C GLU A 165 -17.94 6.20 12.73
N PRO A 166 -18.37 5.37 13.72
CA PRO A 166 -17.51 4.38 14.34
C PRO A 166 -16.95 3.40 13.32
N LEU A 167 -15.67 3.00 13.48
CA LEU A 167 -15.04 2.03 12.58
C LEU A 167 -15.78 0.69 12.60
N SER A 168 -15.99 0.11 11.43
CA SER A 168 -16.38 -1.28 11.30
C SER A 168 -15.21 -2.20 11.61
N LEU A 169 -15.48 -3.47 12.00
CA LEU A 169 -14.45 -4.47 12.29
C LEU A 169 -13.45 -4.64 11.14
N LYS A 170 -13.92 -4.59 9.88
CA LYS A 170 -13.07 -4.66 8.70
C LYS A 170 -12.02 -3.55 8.69
N PHE A 171 -12.45 -2.31 8.96
CA PHE A 171 -11.56 -1.16 8.95
C PHE A 171 -10.69 -1.06 10.21
N GLU A 172 -11.17 -1.52 11.36
CA GLU A 172 -10.34 -1.68 12.57
C GLU A 172 -9.17 -2.63 12.33
N TYR A 173 -9.45 -3.80 11.73
CA TYR A 173 -8.43 -4.76 11.37
C TYR A 173 -7.45 -4.18 10.34
N ALA A 174 -7.94 -3.59 9.25
CA ALA A 174 -7.12 -2.99 8.21
C ALA A 174 -6.23 -1.86 8.77
N ARG A 175 -6.78 -1.00 9.64
CA ARG A 175 -6.01 0.03 10.36
C ARG A 175 -4.88 -0.56 11.18
N SER A 176 -5.19 -1.59 11.98
CA SER A 176 -4.21 -2.22 12.86
C SER A 176 -3.09 -2.92 12.07
N ALA A 177 -3.42 -3.51 10.92
CA ALA A 177 -2.46 -4.17 10.04
C ALA A 177 -1.55 -3.18 9.30
N GLU A 178 -2.01 -1.95 9.05
CA GLU A 178 -1.26 -0.93 8.33
C GLU A 178 -0.36 -0.07 9.23
N LEU A 179 -0.72 0.14 10.50
CA LEU A 179 0.09 0.95 11.41
C LEU A 179 1.44 0.27 11.68
N LEU A 180 2.51 1.06 11.59
CA LEU A 180 3.86 0.60 11.88
C LEU A 180 4.14 0.63 13.40
N PRO A 181 5.12 -0.13 13.89
CA PRO A 181 5.52 -0.06 15.29
C PRO A 181 5.85 1.37 15.72
N GLY A 182 5.26 1.83 16.83
CA GLY A 182 5.43 3.19 17.33
C GLY A 182 4.69 4.28 16.52
N GLU A 183 4.02 3.94 15.45
CA GLU A 183 3.16 4.87 14.70
C GLU A 183 1.80 4.99 15.40
N THR A 184 1.34 6.22 15.61
CA THR A 184 0.04 6.50 16.22
C THR A 184 -0.82 7.34 15.29
N ALA A 185 -2.13 7.06 15.27
CA ALA A 185 -3.11 7.89 14.61
C ALA A 185 -3.33 9.17 15.42
N LEU A 186 -3.28 10.32 14.78
CA LEU A 186 -3.56 11.64 15.37
C LEU A 186 -4.99 12.06 15.07
N VAL A 187 -5.41 11.85 13.84
CA VAL A 187 -6.73 12.19 13.34
C VAL A 187 -7.20 11.08 12.43
N GLN A 188 -8.48 10.76 12.49
CA GLN A 188 -9.13 9.84 11.56
C GLN A 188 -10.49 10.36 11.11
N LEU A 189 -10.84 10.06 9.87
CA LEU A 189 -12.13 10.33 9.26
C LEU A 189 -12.62 9.05 8.61
N PHE A 190 -13.79 8.54 9.01
CA PHE A 190 -14.31 7.27 8.52
C PHE A 190 -15.71 7.40 7.95
N HIS A 191 -15.88 6.83 6.77
CA HIS A 191 -17.16 6.63 6.11
C HIS A 191 -17.36 5.14 5.83
N PRO A 192 -18.43 4.53 6.34
CA PRO A 192 -18.76 3.16 6.01
C PRO A 192 -19.24 3.04 4.56
N ALA A 193 -19.11 1.85 4.01
CA ALA A 193 -19.75 1.53 2.75
C ALA A 193 -21.27 1.73 2.85
N ARG A 194 -21.86 2.37 1.85
CA ARG A 194 -23.28 2.70 1.82
C ARG A 194 -23.92 2.20 0.54
N ARG A 195 -25.15 1.75 0.68
CA ARG A 195 -26.01 1.38 -0.43
C ARG A 195 -26.85 2.59 -0.83
N GLU A 196 -26.67 3.06 -2.05
CA GLU A 196 -27.50 4.09 -2.66
C GLU A 196 -28.45 3.47 -3.69
N VAL A 197 -29.69 3.94 -3.70
CA VAL A 197 -30.65 3.59 -4.71
C VAL A 197 -30.82 4.78 -5.64
N ARG A 198 -30.30 4.67 -6.86
CA ARG A 198 -30.42 5.71 -7.89
C ARG A 198 -31.49 5.34 -8.91
N GLY A 199 -32.23 6.33 -9.37
CA GLY A 199 -33.29 6.18 -10.37
C GLY A 199 -34.70 6.16 -9.79
N ARG A 200 -35.69 6.30 -10.68
CA ARG A 200 -37.12 6.32 -10.36
C ARG A 200 -37.82 5.03 -10.84
N TRP A 201 -38.67 4.47 -10.01
CA TRP A 201 -39.58 3.36 -10.32
C TRP A 201 -38.88 2.10 -10.84
N ILE A 202 -39.17 1.69 -12.09
CA ILE A 202 -38.66 0.48 -12.73
C ILE A 202 -37.18 0.58 -13.13
N PHE A 203 -36.57 1.75 -13.10
CA PHE A 203 -35.16 1.99 -13.38
C PHE A 203 -34.33 2.15 -12.11
N ARG A 204 -34.80 1.68 -10.97
CA ARG A 204 -34.03 1.66 -9.73
C ARG A 204 -32.77 0.82 -9.92
N ARG A 205 -31.60 1.43 -9.78
CA ARG A 205 -30.31 0.75 -9.73
C ARG A 205 -29.72 0.93 -8.34
N GLU A 206 -29.32 -0.18 -7.77
CA GLU A 206 -28.56 -0.16 -6.51
C GLU A 206 -27.10 0.07 -6.84
N HIS A 207 -26.52 1.01 -6.14
CA HIS A 207 -25.11 1.32 -6.24
C HIS A 207 -24.51 1.31 -4.84
N TRP A 208 -23.40 0.61 -4.69
CA TRP A 208 -22.66 0.62 -3.44
C TRP A 208 -21.56 1.66 -3.52
N LEU A 209 -21.56 2.60 -2.57
CA LEU A 209 -20.44 3.46 -2.29
C LEU A 209 -19.46 2.71 -1.40
N ALA A 210 -18.19 2.75 -1.75
CA ALA A 210 -17.14 2.14 -0.94
C ALA A 210 -16.98 2.88 0.39
N GLY A 211 -16.54 2.15 1.42
CA GLY A 211 -16.12 2.76 2.67
C GLY A 211 -14.70 3.33 2.54
N ASP A 212 -14.46 4.41 3.24
CA ASP A 212 -13.18 5.11 3.22
C ASP A 212 -12.76 5.49 4.66
N LEU A 213 -11.53 5.11 5.03
CA LEU A 213 -10.88 5.54 6.27
C LEU A 213 -9.65 6.36 5.91
N LEU A 214 -9.69 7.62 6.24
CA LEU A 214 -8.56 8.54 6.08
C LEU A 214 -7.94 8.82 7.44
N MET A 215 -6.63 8.67 7.57
CA MET A 215 -5.90 8.90 8.81
C MET A 215 -4.67 9.77 8.61
N VAL A 216 -4.48 10.70 9.52
CA VAL A 216 -3.19 11.35 9.74
C VAL A 216 -2.52 10.65 10.91
N THR A 217 -1.31 10.18 10.69
CA THR A 217 -0.51 9.53 11.72
C THR A 217 0.71 10.39 12.09
N THR A 218 1.49 9.94 13.05
CA THR A 218 2.77 10.58 13.40
C THR A 218 3.83 10.50 12.29
N ARG A 219 3.58 9.74 11.20
CA ARG A 219 4.56 9.51 10.12
C ARG A 219 4.04 9.85 8.73
N ARG A 220 2.74 9.65 8.48
CA ARG A 220 2.16 9.70 7.12
C ARG A 220 0.68 10.04 7.09
N LEU A 221 0.19 10.34 5.90
CA LEU A 221 -1.21 10.24 5.56
C LEU A 221 -1.49 8.82 5.07
N LEU A 222 -2.54 8.22 5.58
CA LEU A 222 -2.99 6.87 5.22
C LEU A 222 -4.46 6.91 4.81
N TRP A 223 -4.76 6.38 3.63
CA TRP A 223 -6.12 6.18 3.15
C TRP A 223 -6.37 4.69 2.94
N ILE A 224 -7.35 4.13 3.62
CA ILE A 224 -7.79 2.74 3.48
C ILE A 224 -9.20 2.76 2.89
N THR A 225 -9.41 2.01 1.83
CA THR A 225 -10.72 1.93 1.17
C THR A 225 -11.04 0.48 0.79
N ASP A 226 -12.31 0.14 0.74
CA ASP A 226 -12.79 -1.13 0.18
C ASP A 226 -13.21 -0.98 -1.30
N ARG A 227 -12.62 -0.01 -1.99
CA ARG A 227 -12.81 0.23 -3.42
C ARG A 227 -11.77 -0.50 -4.25
N TYR A 228 -12.25 -1.24 -5.25
CA TYR A 228 -11.43 -1.87 -6.26
C TYR A 228 -11.91 -1.50 -7.66
N ASN A 229 -11.02 -1.03 -8.52
CA ASN A 229 -11.35 -0.56 -9.88
C ASN A 229 -12.56 0.41 -9.92
N GLY A 230 -12.68 1.29 -8.92
CA GLY A 230 -13.79 2.24 -8.83
C GLY A 230 -15.09 1.69 -8.25
N GLN A 231 -15.15 0.39 -7.94
CA GLN A 231 -16.33 -0.27 -7.39
C GLN A 231 -16.11 -0.73 -5.95
N TYR A 232 -17.20 -0.89 -5.20
CA TYR A 232 -17.17 -1.48 -3.85
C TYR A 232 -16.73 -2.94 -3.92
N GLU A 233 -15.85 -3.34 -3.00
CA GLU A 233 -15.38 -4.70 -2.86
C GLU A 233 -15.45 -5.15 -1.40
N CYS A 234 -16.28 -6.16 -1.13
CA CYS A 234 -16.51 -6.63 0.23
C CYS A 234 -15.35 -7.49 0.80
N TYR A 235 -14.56 -8.12 -0.07
CA TYR A 235 -13.55 -9.12 0.34
C TYR A 235 -12.13 -8.59 0.43
N GLY A 236 -11.93 -7.29 0.25
CA GLY A 236 -10.59 -6.76 0.27
C GLY A 236 -10.51 -5.30 0.70
N THR A 237 -9.31 -4.81 0.78
CA THR A 237 -9.01 -3.40 1.04
C THR A 237 -7.85 -2.93 0.18
N THR A 238 -7.85 -1.66 -0.14
CA THR A 238 -6.72 -0.94 -0.73
C THR A 238 -6.24 0.07 0.28
N SER A 239 -4.94 0.08 0.59
CA SER A 239 -4.33 1.10 1.42
C SER A 239 -3.41 1.98 0.58
N ARG A 240 -3.46 3.29 0.78
CA ARG A 240 -2.56 4.28 0.18
C ARG A 240 -1.84 5.04 1.26
N SER A 241 -0.54 5.15 1.14
CA SER A 241 0.32 5.85 2.09
C SER A 241 1.11 6.94 1.41
N ALA A 242 1.26 8.08 2.05
CA ALA A 242 2.11 9.18 1.58
C ALA A 242 2.76 9.89 2.78
N PRO A 243 4.07 10.19 2.72
CA PRO A 243 4.71 11.03 3.74
C PRO A 243 4.00 12.38 3.83
N LEU A 244 3.83 12.93 5.03
CA LEU A 244 3.11 14.20 5.20
C LEU A 244 3.79 15.37 4.48
N GLU A 245 5.12 15.32 4.35
CA GLU A 245 5.89 16.33 3.61
C GLU A 245 5.63 16.33 2.10
N SER A 246 5.20 15.21 1.53
CA SER A 246 4.86 15.14 0.10
C SER A 246 3.54 15.80 -0.28
N ILE A 247 2.70 16.14 0.73
CA ILE A 247 1.40 16.76 0.51
C ILE A 247 1.61 18.24 0.17
N ALA A 248 1.18 18.66 -1.01
CA ALA A 248 1.21 20.05 -1.44
C ALA A 248 -0.07 20.81 -1.02
N ASP A 249 -1.23 20.17 -1.16
CA ASP A 249 -2.52 20.80 -0.89
C ASP A 249 -3.61 19.76 -0.55
N ILE A 250 -4.60 20.18 0.23
CA ILE A 250 -5.80 19.41 0.54
C ILE A 250 -7.00 20.34 0.36
N LYS A 251 -7.93 19.97 -0.50
CA LYS A 251 -9.13 20.77 -0.81
C LYS A 251 -10.37 19.90 -0.91
N SER A 252 -11.45 20.34 -0.32
CA SER A 252 -12.77 19.83 -0.65
C SER A 252 -13.32 20.55 -1.88
N SER A 253 -13.96 19.81 -2.77
CA SER A 253 -14.62 20.34 -3.96
C SER A 253 -15.90 19.58 -4.23
N ALA A 254 -16.90 20.26 -4.78
CA ALA A 254 -18.09 19.61 -5.30
C ALA A 254 -17.72 18.82 -6.58
N ALA A 255 -18.13 17.56 -6.64
CA ALA A 255 -17.97 16.69 -7.80
C ALA A 255 -19.35 16.16 -8.26
N ASP A 256 -19.43 15.59 -9.46
CA ASP A 256 -20.71 15.11 -10.07
C ASP A 256 -21.47 14.04 -9.25
N GLY A 257 -20.92 13.59 -8.13
CA GLY A 257 -21.52 12.57 -7.25
C GLY A 257 -21.60 12.97 -5.78
N GLY A 258 -21.30 14.21 -5.41
CA GLY A 258 -21.21 14.67 -4.03
C GLY A 258 -19.94 15.48 -3.78
N GLU A 259 -19.54 15.59 -2.53
CA GLU A 259 -18.25 16.21 -2.19
C GLU A 259 -17.08 15.22 -2.38
N GLU A 260 -15.97 15.76 -2.85
CA GLU A 260 -14.71 15.05 -3.02
C GLU A 260 -13.60 15.77 -2.25
N LEU A 261 -12.81 15.03 -1.52
CA LEU A 261 -11.56 15.52 -0.93
C LEU A 261 -10.41 15.22 -1.90
N LYS A 262 -9.84 16.27 -2.47
CA LYS A 262 -8.67 16.20 -3.32
C LYS A 262 -7.41 16.46 -2.50
N ILE A 263 -6.49 15.47 -2.46
CA ILE A 263 -5.18 15.61 -1.85
C ILE A 263 -4.15 15.66 -2.97
N SER A 264 -3.50 16.80 -3.12
CA SER A 264 -2.49 17.04 -4.16
C SER A 264 -1.09 16.86 -3.58
N PHE A 265 -0.20 16.25 -4.34
CA PHE A 265 1.19 15.99 -3.95
C PHE A 265 2.16 16.89 -4.71
N CYS A 266 3.34 17.09 -4.16
CA CYS A 266 4.39 17.94 -4.75
C CYS A 266 4.80 17.49 -6.18
N SER A 267 4.57 16.22 -6.53
CA SER A 267 4.79 15.67 -7.88
C SER A 267 3.70 16.06 -8.91
N GLY A 268 2.63 16.72 -8.47
CA GLY A 268 1.51 17.05 -9.33
C GLY A 268 0.45 15.95 -9.45
N HIS A 269 0.67 14.73 -8.94
CA HIS A 269 -0.41 13.75 -8.84
C HIS A 269 -1.34 14.06 -7.68
N SER A 270 -2.54 13.50 -7.67
CA SER A 270 -3.51 13.70 -6.59
C SER A 270 -4.30 12.43 -6.28
N TRP A 271 -4.75 12.33 -5.02
CA TRP A 271 -5.79 11.40 -4.63
C TRP A 271 -7.13 12.10 -4.66
N HIS A 272 -8.13 11.40 -5.15
CA HIS A 272 -9.51 11.85 -5.23
C HIS A 272 -10.36 10.92 -4.36
N ILE A 273 -10.82 11.43 -3.23
CA ILE A 273 -11.52 10.67 -2.20
C ILE A 273 -12.96 11.16 -2.15
N PRO A 274 -13.93 10.36 -2.61
CA PRO A 274 -15.33 10.73 -2.48
C PRO A 274 -15.70 10.75 -0.99
N VAL A 275 -16.08 11.87 -0.50
CA VAL A 275 -16.40 12.08 0.92
C VAL A 275 -17.90 11.96 1.21
N GLY A 276 -18.74 11.76 0.20
CA GLY A 276 -20.17 11.58 0.34
C GLY A 276 -20.83 12.76 1.07
N ALA A 277 -21.74 12.44 2.00
CA ALA A 277 -22.42 13.46 2.82
C ALA A 277 -21.65 13.80 4.12
N ILE A 278 -20.31 13.88 4.06
CA ILE A 278 -19.56 14.40 5.22
C ILE A 278 -19.96 15.88 5.36
N GLU A 279 -20.25 16.29 6.58
CA GLU A 279 -20.39 17.70 6.86
C GLU A 279 -19.09 18.43 6.50
N GLU A 280 -19.17 19.46 5.68
CA GLU A 280 -18.03 20.32 5.29
C GLU A 280 -17.16 20.70 6.51
N ARG A 281 -17.79 20.81 7.67
CA ARG A 281 -17.13 21.04 8.95
C ARG A 281 -16.13 19.96 9.34
N GLU A 282 -16.43 18.68 9.12
CA GLU A 282 -15.53 17.56 9.48
C GLU A 282 -14.34 17.50 8.53
N THR A 283 -14.58 17.73 7.25
CA THR A 283 -13.52 17.83 6.24
C THR A 283 -12.55 18.97 6.56
N ARG A 284 -13.05 20.16 6.93
CA ARG A 284 -12.21 21.29 7.33
C ARG A 284 -11.40 21.01 8.60
N LYS A 285 -11.97 20.32 9.57
CA LYS A 285 -11.24 19.91 10.79
C LYS A 285 -10.13 18.92 10.46
N PHE A 286 -10.42 17.92 9.61
CA PHE A 286 -9.42 16.97 9.14
C PHE A 286 -8.29 17.69 8.39
N GLU A 287 -8.60 18.62 7.50
CA GLU A 287 -7.63 19.47 6.80
C GLU A 287 -6.73 20.23 7.78
N ALA A 288 -7.33 20.95 8.73
CA ALA A 288 -6.60 21.73 9.73
C ALA A 288 -5.67 20.82 10.59
N ALA A 289 -6.15 19.64 11.00
CA ALA A 289 -5.37 18.68 11.75
C ALA A 289 -4.19 18.12 10.93
N THR A 290 -4.39 17.86 9.64
CA THR A 290 -3.32 17.41 8.73
C THR A 290 -2.21 18.46 8.63
N TRP A 291 -2.56 19.72 8.45
CA TRP A 291 -1.58 20.80 8.38
C TRP A 291 -0.86 21.02 9.70
N SER A 292 -1.54 20.89 10.82
CA SER A 292 -0.93 20.94 12.16
C SER A 292 0.09 19.80 12.36
N ALA A 293 -0.26 18.58 11.98
CA ALA A 293 0.62 17.41 12.06
C ALA A 293 1.87 17.59 11.16
N ARG A 294 1.66 18.04 9.91
CA ARG A 294 2.75 18.33 8.97
C ARG A 294 3.72 19.36 9.53
N ALA A 295 3.20 20.49 10.06
CA ALA A 295 4.02 21.54 10.62
C ALA A 295 4.84 21.06 11.82
N ALA A 296 4.28 20.18 12.66
CA ALA A 296 4.98 19.59 13.80
C ALA A 296 6.13 18.67 13.34
N ILE A 297 5.93 17.85 12.31
CA ILE A 297 6.96 16.95 11.76
C ILE A 297 8.12 17.75 11.15
N VAL A 298 7.80 18.79 10.39
CA VAL A 298 8.84 19.64 9.76
C VAL A 298 9.69 20.33 10.82
N ARG A 299 9.09 20.83 11.90
CA ARG A 299 9.85 21.49 13.01
C ARG A 299 10.77 20.56 13.79
N THR A 300 10.45 19.27 13.87
CA THR A 300 11.31 18.31 14.60
C THR A 300 12.52 17.87 13.79
N ARG A 301 12.60 18.23 12.50
CA ARG A 301 13.70 17.90 11.58
C ARG A 301 14.68 19.06 11.34
N SER A 302 14.27 20.28 11.63
CA SER A 302 15.13 21.47 11.63
C SER A 302 15.86 21.61 12.98
#